data_54cd05948e4879a4b2bce98b53421c43
#
_entry.id   54cd05948e4879a4b2bce98b53421c43
#
_cell.length_a   1.000
_cell.length_b   1.000
_cell.length_c   1.000
_cell.angle_alpha   90.00
_cell.angle_beta   90.00
_cell.angle_gamma   90.00
#
_symmetry.space_group_name_H-M   'P 1'
#
loop_
_entity.id
_entity.type
_entity.pdbx_description
1 polymer ?
#
loop_
_entity_poly.entity_id
_entity_poly.type
_entity_poly.pdbx_seq_one_letter_code
_entity_poly.pdbx_strand_id
1 'polypeptide(L)'
;MVIKKLILNNFGVYAGRNVFDFVHQKPIVLIGGMNGRGKTTFLEAILLALYGSNSVAFKESKYKAYSRYLEAHMNRNSLDQTAFIELEFYENKGAQQKYSIHREWNADTKRVTETIVAKENDLYSDFLTKNWAMFVENLLPNALSGFYFFDGEKIADMAVDETNAQLKDSIRSMLGIGVLDVLRNDIGKCLRRVTKDLQGNNSVNEIQNIRAERESLEKQAQMFESELETLTQKKEICE
;
A
#
# COMPACT_ATOMS: atom_id res chain seq x y z
N MET A 1 -11.80 -7.09 8.13
CA MET A 1 -12.14 -5.67 8.42
C MET A 1 -13.47 -5.33 7.79
N VAL A 2 -14.36 -4.62 8.52
CA VAL A 2 -15.66 -4.15 8.02
C VAL A 2 -15.76 -2.66 8.35
N ILE A 3 -15.81 -1.81 7.33
CA ILE A 3 -15.94 -0.36 7.52
C ILE A 3 -17.33 -0.05 8.09
N LYS A 4 -17.36 0.75 9.15
CA LYS A 4 -18.59 1.17 9.81
C LYS A 4 -18.97 2.60 9.44
N LYS A 5 -18.02 3.51 9.51
CA LYS A 5 -18.26 4.94 9.31
C LYS A 5 -17.06 5.61 8.69
N LEU A 6 -17.32 6.55 7.80
CA LEU A 6 -16.33 7.49 7.28
C LEU A 6 -16.85 8.90 7.54
N ILE A 7 -16.00 9.75 8.10
CA ILE A 7 -16.30 11.17 8.29
C ILE A 7 -15.25 11.96 7.54
N LEU A 8 -15.71 12.85 6.70
CA LEU A 8 -14.85 13.77 5.94
C LEU A 8 -15.18 15.20 6.35
N ASN A 9 -14.18 15.99 6.65
CA ASN A 9 -14.33 17.41 6.89
C ASN A 9 -13.39 18.19 5.98
N ASN A 10 -13.95 19.04 5.16
CA ASN A 10 -13.21 19.91 4.23
C ASN A 10 -12.21 19.14 3.35
N PHE A 11 -12.57 17.94 2.88
CA PHE A 11 -11.72 17.07 2.09
C PHE A 11 -12.18 16.98 0.63
N GLY A 12 -11.35 17.36 -0.30
CA GLY A 12 -11.61 17.33 -1.74
C GLY A 12 -12.87 18.14 -2.08
N VAL A 13 -13.87 17.48 -2.66
CA VAL A 13 -15.18 18.10 -3.00
C VAL A 13 -16.12 18.23 -1.82
N TYR A 14 -15.82 17.59 -0.69
CA TYR A 14 -16.66 17.56 0.50
C TYR A 14 -16.38 18.79 1.38
N ALA A 15 -17.22 19.81 1.28
CA ALA A 15 -17.16 20.98 2.15
C ALA A 15 -17.83 20.70 3.49
N GLY A 16 -17.24 21.19 4.58
CA GLY A 16 -17.74 20.98 5.94
C GLY A 16 -17.71 19.50 6.33
N ARG A 17 -18.45 19.17 7.39
CA ARG A 17 -18.50 17.82 7.97
C ARG A 17 -19.52 16.94 7.25
N ASN A 18 -19.05 15.90 6.58
CA ASN A 18 -19.85 14.90 5.88
C ASN A 18 -19.69 13.55 6.57
N VAL A 19 -20.79 12.88 6.91
CA VAL A 19 -20.80 11.60 7.62
C VAL A 19 -21.43 10.54 6.74
N PHE A 20 -20.70 9.46 6.51
CA PHE A 20 -21.14 8.27 5.80
C PHE A 20 -21.21 7.12 6.81
N ASP A 21 -22.41 6.69 7.16
CA ASP A 21 -22.65 5.60 8.10
C ASP A 21 -23.11 4.36 7.32
N PHE A 22 -22.41 3.24 7.51
CA PHE A 22 -22.69 1.99 6.81
C PHE A 22 -23.47 1.07 7.74
N VAL A 23 -24.76 0.93 7.48
CA VAL A 23 -25.65 0.06 8.27
C VAL A 23 -25.32 -1.40 7.98
N HIS A 24 -24.76 -2.10 8.96
CA HIS A 24 -24.22 -3.46 8.83
C HIS A 24 -25.24 -4.57 8.55
N GLN A 25 -26.53 -4.26 8.40
CA GLN A 25 -27.56 -5.26 8.13
C GLN A 25 -27.62 -5.72 6.67
N LYS A 26 -26.94 -5.01 5.76
CA LYS A 26 -26.93 -5.36 4.34
C LYS A 26 -25.49 -5.62 3.87
N PRO A 27 -25.25 -6.70 3.08
CA PRO A 27 -23.90 -7.06 2.63
C PRO A 27 -23.35 -6.12 1.55
N ILE A 28 -24.21 -5.32 0.92
CA ILE A 28 -23.84 -4.43 -0.20
C ILE A 28 -24.33 -3.02 0.10
N VAL A 29 -23.41 -2.06 -0.01
CA VAL A 29 -23.69 -0.62 0.06
C VAL A 29 -23.39 -0.01 -1.31
N LEU A 30 -24.39 0.61 -1.94
CA LEU A 30 -24.25 1.33 -3.19
C LEU A 30 -24.05 2.84 -2.92
N ILE A 31 -22.94 3.38 -3.43
CA ILE A 31 -22.64 4.82 -3.36
C ILE A 31 -22.80 5.38 -4.78
N GLY A 32 -23.93 6.05 -5.03
CA GLY A 32 -24.23 6.67 -6.31
C GLY A 32 -23.78 8.13 -6.38
N GLY A 33 -23.42 8.58 -7.58
CA GLY A 33 -23.10 9.98 -7.82
C GLY A 33 -22.72 10.21 -9.28
N MET A 34 -23.00 11.42 -9.79
CA MET A 34 -22.55 11.84 -11.12
C MET A 34 -21.01 11.93 -11.17
N ASN A 35 -20.44 11.95 -12.37
CA ASN A 35 -18.99 12.10 -12.54
C ASN A 35 -18.52 13.44 -11.94
N GLY A 36 -17.34 13.44 -11.32
CA GLY A 36 -16.78 14.61 -10.64
C GLY A 36 -17.40 14.92 -9.26
N ARG A 37 -18.36 14.14 -8.77
CA ARG A 37 -19.05 14.38 -7.47
C ARG A 37 -18.41 13.66 -6.28
N GLY A 38 -17.16 13.23 -6.39
CA GLY A 38 -16.36 12.78 -5.24
C GLY A 38 -16.32 11.28 -5.01
N LYS A 39 -16.75 10.42 -5.96
CA LYS A 39 -16.62 8.96 -5.81
C LYS A 39 -15.18 8.53 -5.60
N THR A 40 -14.27 8.99 -6.46
CA THR A 40 -12.83 8.73 -6.34
C THR A 40 -12.25 9.37 -5.08
N THR A 41 -12.65 10.62 -4.75
CA THR A 41 -12.23 11.30 -3.52
C THR A 41 -12.64 10.53 -2.26
N PHE A 42 -13.83 9.88 -2.28
CA PHE A 42 -14.29 9.02 -1.20
C PHE A 42 -13.36 7.79 -1.01
N LEU A 43 -12.99 7.15 -2.11
CA LEU A 43 -12.05 6.01 -2.10
C LEU A 43 -10.66 6.45 -1.63
N GLU A 44 -10.15 7.57 -2.14
CA GLU A 44 -8.89 8.18 -1.73
C GLU A 44 -8.87 8.49 -0.23
N ALA A 45 -9.99 8.96 0.33
CA ALA A 45 -10.10 9.23 1.75
C ALA A 45 -9.92 7.97 2.61
N ILE A 46 -10.50 6.83 2.20
CA ILE A 46 -10.31 5.56 2.90
C ILE A 46 -8.85 5.13 2.86
N LEU A 47 -8.24 5.17 1.67
CA LEU A 47 -6.83 4.80 1.48
C LEU A 47 -5.91 5.72 2.28
N LEU A 48 -6.20 7.02 2.31
CA LEU A 48 -5.45 8.00 3.08
C LEU A 48 -5.61 7.77 4.59
N ALA A 49 -6.83 7.49 5.07
CA ALA A 49 -7.07 7.17 6.46
C ALA A 49 -6.26 5.95 6.92
N LEU A 50 -6.23 4.89 6.12
CA LEU A 50 -5.52 3.66 6.43
C LEU A 50 -4.00 3.83 6.35
N TYR A 51 -3.48 4.30 5.23
CA TYR A 51 -2.05 4.21 4.90
C TYR A 51 -1.29 5.55 4.97
N GLY A 52 -2.00 6.70 5.04
CA GLY A 52 -1.36 8.02 5.08
C GLY A 52 -0.40 8.26 3.92
N SER A 53 0.82 8.66 4.22
CA SER A 53 1.89 8.89 3.22
C SER A 53 2.31 7.63 2.45
N ASN A 54 1.92 6.44 2.91
CA ASN A 54 2.16 5.19 2.20
C ASN A 54 1.03 4.82 1.24
N SER A 55 -0.10 5.54 1.25
CA SER A 55 -1.24 5.24 0.38
C SER A 55 -0.89 5.25 -1.10
N VAL A 56 -1.49 4.33 -1.84
CA VAL A 56 -1.38 4.29 -3.32
C VAL A 56 -1.89 5.60 -3.91
N ALA A 57 -2.97 6.18 -3.35
CA ALA A 57 -3.52 7.45 -3.79
C ALA A 57 -2.49 8.60 -3.77
N PHE A 58 -1.64 8.68 -2.75
CA PHE A 58 -0.54 9.65 -2.72
C PHE A 58 0.60 9.26 -3.67
N LYS A 59 1.03 7.99 -3.65
CA LYS A 59 2.19 7.53 -4.45
C LYS A 59 1.98 7.65 -5.95
N GLU A 60 0.76 7.44 -6.44
CA GLU A 60 0.39 7.60 -7.85
C GLU A 60 0.01 9.05 -8.21
N SER A 61 -0.07 9.93 -7.22
CA SER A 61 -0.39 11.33 -7.46
C SER A 61 0.79 12.10 -8.09
N LYS A 62 0.48 13.27 -8.66
CA LYS A 62 1.50 14.18 -9.20
C LYS A 62 2.36 14.88 -8.13
N TYR A 63 2.02 14.73 -6.84
CA TYR A 63 2.66 15.46 -5.76
C TYR A 63 3.88 14.69 -5.23
N LYS A 64 5.04 15.33 -5.19
CA LYS A 64 6.28 14.75 -4.65
C LYS A 64 6.36 14.82 -3.12
N ALA A 65 5.67 15.78 -2.51
CA ALA A 65 5.66 15.98 -1.06
C ALA A 65 4.27 15.69 -0.51
N TYR A 66 4.20 14.88 0.55
CA TYR A 66 2.94 14.49 1.19
C TYR A 66 2.17 15.69 1.76
N SER A 67 2.87 16.68 2.33
CA SER A 67 2.27 17.92 2.81
C SER A 67 1.56 18.70 1.70
N ARG A 68 2.12 18.71 0.47
CA ARG A 68 1.49 19.34 -0.69
C ARG A 68 0.28 18.55 -1.20
N TYR A 69 0.33 17.23 -1.08
CA TYR A 69 -0.82 16.39 -1.37
C TYR A 69 -1.97 16.68 -0.41
N LEU A 70 -1.73 16.75 0.89
CA LEU A 70 -2.73 17.10 1.89
C LEU A 70 -3.33 18.50 1.65
N GLU A 71 -2.49 19.50 1.41
CA GLU A 71 -2.89 20.88 1.09
C GLU A 71 -3.82 20.92 -0.14
N ALA A 72 -3.45 20.19 -1.19
CA ALA A 72 -4.23 20.17 -2.45
C ALA A 72 -5.58 19.46 -2.31
N HIS A 73 -5.74 18.60 -1.31
CA HIS A 73 -7.00 17.89 -1.02
C HIS A 73 -7.87 18.60 0.02
N MET A 74 -7.47 19.78 0.49
CA MET A 74 -8.36 20.62 1.28
C MET A 74 -9.44 21.22 0.40
N ASN A 75 -10.67 21.31 0.92
CA ASN A 75 -11.77 21.94 0.20
C ASN A 75 -11.54 23.44 0.05
N ARG A 76 -11.57 23.93 -1.18
CA ARG A 76 -11.28 25.34 -1.50
C ARG A 76 -12.37 26.32 -1.05
N ASN A 77 -13.57 25.83 -0.80
CA ASN A 77 -14.72 26.65 -0.38
C ASN A 77 -14.87 26.67 1.15
N SER A 78 -13.96 26.02 1.87
CA SER A 78 -13.99 26.01 3.33
C SER A 78 -13.38 27.31 3.87
N LEU A 79 -14.05 27.91 4.85
CA LEU A 79 -13.52 29.04 5.61
C LEU A 79 -12.51 28.56 6.66
N ASP A 80 -12.66 27.32 7.13
CA ASP A 80 -11.74 26.65 8.04
C ASP A 80 -10.56 26.09 7.24
N GLN A 81 -9.34 26.40 7.71
CA GLN A 81 -8.12 25.86 7.13
C GLN A 81 -7.75 24.48 7.71
N THR A 82 -8.70 23.83 8.35
CA THR A 82 -8.55 22.49 8.91
C THR A 82 -9.35 21.49 8.12
N ALA A 83 -8.69 20.39 7.72
CA ALA A 83 -9.35 19.25 7.10
C ALA A 83 -9.04 18.00 7.91
N PHE A 84 -10.00 17.06 7.98
CA PHE A 84 -9.77 15.77 8.61
C PHE A 84 -10.53 14.63 7.92
N ILE A 85 -10.02 13.44 8.13
CA ILE A 85 -10.66 12.17 7.78
C ILE A 85 -10.72 11.33 9.05
N GLU A 86 -11.89 10.77 9.34
CA GLU A 86 -12.05 9.78 10.40
C GLU A 86 -12.68 8.52 9.82
N LEU A 87 -12.05 7.36 10.05
CA LEU A 87 -12.52 6.06 9.61
C LEU A 87 -12.71 5.15 10.79
N GLU A 88 -13.93 4.61 10.94
CA GLU A 88 -14.27 3.59 11.93
C GLU A 88 -14.49 2.24 11.24
N PHE A 89 -13.95 1.17 11.81
CA PHE A 89 -14.15 -0.18 11.31
C PHE A 89 -14.10 -1.22 12.42
N TYR A 90 -14.63 -2.40 12.11
CA TYR A 90 -14.55 -3.57 12.98
C TYR A 90 -13.60 -4.61 12.44
N GLU A 91 -12.92 -5.30 13.33
CA GLU A 91 -12.20 -6.53 13.07
C GLU A 91 -12.89 -7.69 13.79
N ASN A 92 -13.12 -8.80 13.06
CA ASN A 92 -13.71 -10.01 13.61
C ASN A 92 -12.64 -11.08 13.81
N LYS A 93 -11.83 -10.97 14.88
CA LYS A 93 -10.91 -12.01 15.33
C LYS A 93 -11.40 -12.58 16.69
N GLY A 94 -12.44 -13.40 16.65
CA GLY A 94 -13.04 -13.98 17.84
C GLY A 94 -14.03 -13.03 18.55
N ALA A 95 -13.59 -11.93 19.15
CA ALA A 95 -14.45 -10.85 19.62
C ALA A 95 -14.44 -9.70 18.62
N GLN A 96 -15.60 -9.05 18.44
CA GLN A 96 -15.69 -7.87 17.57
C GLN A 96 -14.97 -6.70 18.23
N GLN A 97 -13.85 -6.26 17.66
CA GLN A 97 -13.11 -5.10 18.13
C GLN A 97 -13.34 -3.92 17.19
N LYS A 98 -13.60 -2.75 17.77
CA LYS A 98 -13.80 -1.50 17.06
C LYS A 98 -12.51 -0.69 17.05
N TYR A 99 -12.10 -0.25 15.87
CA TYR A 99 -10.97 0.64 15.67
C TYR A 99 -11.42 1.92 14.98
N SER A 100 -10.82 3.04 15.35
CA SER A 100 -10.96 4.28 14.59
C SER A 100 -9.62 4.97 14.43
N ILE A 101 -9.47 5.62 13.28
CA ILE A 101 -8.35 6.49 12.98
C ILE A 101 -8.87 7.87 12.60
N HIS A 102 -8.34 8.89 13.21
CA HIS A 102 -8.56 10.28 12.88
C HIS A 102 -7.26 10.89 12.39
N ARG A 103 -7.28 11.44 11.19
CA ARG A 103 -6.17 12.18 10.58
C ARG A 103 -6.62 13.60 10.32
N GLU A 104 -5.95 14.55 10.91
CA GLU A 104 -6.26 15.97 10.79
C GLU A 104 -5.03 16.73 10.34
N TRP A 105 -5.22 17.72 9.48
CA TRP A 105 -4.17 18.63 9.06
C TRP A 105 -4.71 20.05 8.90
N ASN A 106 -3.80 21.00 9.09
CA ASN A 106 -4.08 22.42 9.03
C ASN A 106 -3.11 23.12 8.07
N ALA A 107 -3.61 24.00 7.22
CA ALA A 107 -2.85 24.79 6.25
C ALA A 107 -2.48 26.20 6.74
N ASP A 108 -2.91 26.62 7.93
CA ASP A 108 -2.63 27.94 8.51
C ASP A 108 -1.13 28.17 8.80
N THR A 109 -0.35 27.12 8.84
CA THR A 109 1.08 27.16 9.10
C THR A 109 1.85 27.14 7.77
N LYS A 110 3.03 27.76 7.74
CA LYS A 110 3.96 27.71 6.58
C LYS A 110 4.25 26.28 6.11
N ARG A 111 3.89 25.28 6.91
CA ARG A 111 4.07 23.85 6.61
C ARG A 111 2.85 23.09 7.12
N VAL A 112 2.15 22.41 6.22
CA VAL A 112 1.06 21.51 6.59
C VAL A 112 1.62 20.36 7.42
N THR A 113 1.09 20.19 8.64
CA THR A 113 1.42 19.09 9.55
C THR A 113 0.19 18.24 9.77
N GLU A 114 0.37 16.92 9.73
CA GLU A 114 -0.68 15.94 10.00
C GLU A 114 -0.61 15.51 11.47
N THR A 115 -1.76 15.47 12.13
CA THR A 115 -1.94 14.87 13.44
C THR A 115 -2.76 13.59 13.29
N ILE A 116 -2.33 12.54 13.97
CA ILE A 116 -2.97 11.22 13.93
C ILE A 116 -3.43 10.84 15.33
N VAL A 117 -4.66 10.35 15.44
CA VAL A 117 -5.22 9.82 16.69
C VAL A 117 -5.93 8.50 16.38
N ALA A 118 -5.48 7.42 17.02
CA ALA A 118 -6.11 6.11 16.90
C ALA A 118 -6.80 5.71 18.20
N LYS A 119 -7.98 5.07 18.08
CA LYS A 119 -8.76 4.55 19.21
C LYS A 119 -9.06 3.07 19.01
N GLU A 120 -9.12 2.35 20.12
CA GLU A 120 -9.60 0.99 20.22
C GLU A 120 -10.81 0.96 21.17
N ASN A 121 -11.94 0.43 20.71
CA ASN A 121 -13.21 0.40 21.46
C ASN A 121 -13.60 1.77 22.04
N ASP A 122 -13.47 2.81 21.22
CA ASP A 122 -13.69 4.23 21.52
C ASP A 122 -12.73 4.86 22.55
N LEU A 123 -11.74 4.12 23.03
CA LEU A 123 -10.71 4.62 23.94
C LEU A 123 -9.45 4.98 23.16
N TYR A 124 -8.86 6.13 23.51
CA TYR A 124 -7.58 6.56 22.93
C TYR A 124 -6.49 5.52 23.23
N SER A 125 -5.71 5.16 22.21
CA SER A 125 -4.58 4.25 22.32
C SER A 125 -3.31 4.93 21.81
N ASP A 126 -2.40 5.26 22.73
CA ASP A 126 -1.08 5.84 22.40
C ASP A 126 -0.24 4.85 21.60
N PHE A 127 -0.33 3.56 21.94
CA PHE A 127 0.37 2.51 21.21
C PHE A 127 -0.09 2.42 19.74
N LEU A 128 -1.42 2.37 19.49
CA LEU A 128 -1.95 2.34 18.13
C LEU A 128 -1.67 3.63 17.38
N THR A 129 -1.75 4.77 18.03
CA THR A 129 -1.48 6.06 17.41
C THR A 129 -0.04 6.13 16.88
N LYS A 130 0.93 5.66 17.67
CA LYS A 130 2.34 5.64 17.27
C LYS A 130 2.68 4.53 16.26
N ASN A 131 1.97 3.42 16.29
CA ASN A 131 2.25 2.24 15.48
C ASN A 131 1.17 1.96 14.41
N TRP A 132 0.36 2.95 14.07
CA TRP A 132 -0.77 2.77 13.15
C TRP A 132 -0.39 2.14 11.83
N ALA A 133 0.70 2.60 11.21
CA ALA A 133 1.16 2.07 9.93
C ALA A 133 1.46 0.55 10.00
N MET A 134 2.12 0.10 11.07
CA MET A 134 2.42 -1.32 11.29
C MET A 134 1.15 -2.13 11.58
N PHE A 135 0.23 -1.57 12.37
CA PHE A 135 -1.05 -2.21 12.67
C PHE A 135 -1.88 -2.44 11.40
N VAL A 136 -2.02 -1.41 10.56
CA VAL A 136 -2.77 -1.51 9.31
C VAL A 136 -2.09 -2.45 8.32
N GLU A 137 -0.75 -2.44 8.24
CA GLU A 137 -0.01 -3.33 7.35
C GLU A 137 -0.23 -4.81 7.72
N ASN A 138 -0.37 -5.13 9.02
CA ASN A 138 -0.72 -6.47 9.49
C ASN A 138 -2.19 -6.83 9.26
N LEU A 139 -3.09 -5.84 9.26
CA LEU A 139 -4.52 -6.05 9.06
C LEU A 139 -4.87 -6.17 7.57
N LEU A 140 -4.35 -5.26 6.78
CA LEU A 140 -4.56 -5.15 5.35
C LEU A 140 -3.29 -4.60 4.69
N PRO A 141 -2.39 -5.46 4.20
CA PRO A 141 -1.16 -5.03 3.56
C PRO A 141 -1.42 -4.04 2.42
N ASN A 142 -0.65 -2.95 2.38
CA ASN A 142 -0.83 -1.90 1.38
C ASN A 142 -0.68 -2.42 -0.06
N ALA A 143 0.17 -3.42 -0.27
CA ALA A 143 0.31 -4.10 -1.56
C ALA A 143 -1.00 -4.75 -2.05
N LEU A 144 -1.91 -5.11 -1.13
CA LEU A 144 -3.21 -5.68 -1.45
C LEU A 144 -4.31 -4.64 -1.58
N SER A 145 -4.04 -3.37 -1.26
CA SER A 145 -5.06 -2.31 -1.25
C SER A 145 -5.77 -2.19 -2.60
N GLY A 146 -5.06 -2.34 -3.72
CA GLY A 146 -5.60 -2.31 -5.07
C GLY A 146 -6.63 -3.40 -5.39
N PHE A 147 -6.66 -4.52 -4.63
CA PHE A 147 -7.67 -5.57 -4.78
C PHE A 147 -8.96 -5.28 -4.02
N TYR A 148 -8.86 -4.51 -2.94
CA TYR A 148 -10.01 -4.18 -2.10
C TYR A 148 -10.58 -2.80 -2.42
N PHE A 149 -9.73 -1.89 -2.88
CA PHE A 149 -10.07 -0.51 -3.18
C PHE A 149 -9.64 -0.18 -4.61
N PHE A 150 -10.53 -0.40 -5.55
CA PHE A 150 -10.26 -0.16 -6.97
C PHE A 150 -11.29 0.79 -7.57
N ASP A 151 -10.85 1.63 -8.49
CA ASP A 151 -11.71 2.42 -9.34
C ASP A 151 -12.14 1.58 -10.55
N GLY A 152 -13.43 1.63 -10.89
CA GLY A 152 -13.99 0.87 -12.03
C GLY A 152 -13.31 1.19 -13.37
N GLU A 153 -12.76 2.39 -13.53
CA GLU A 153 -12.00 2.78 -14.71
C GLU A 153 -10.66 2.02 -14.79
N LYS A 154 -9.99 1.78 -13.65
CA LYS A 154 -8.73 1.02 -13.58
C LYS A 154 -8.91 -0.50 -13.84
N ILE A 155 -10.10 -1.05 -13.62
CA ILE A 155 -10.35 -2.48 -13.92
C ILE A 155 -10.20 -2.76 -15.41
N ALA A 156 -10.67 -1.85 -16.28
CA ALA A 156 -10.54 -2.01 -17.72
C ALA A 156 -9.05 -2.05 -18.15
N ASP A 157 -8.21 -1.19 -17.57
CA ASP A 157 -6.77 -1.16 -17.83
C ASP A 157 -6.07 -2.42 -17.31
N MET A 158 -6.46 -2.92 -16.13
CA MET A 158 -5.92 -4.17 -15.57
C MET A 158 -6.32 -5.42 -16.36
N ALA A 159 -7.46 -5.40 -17.05
CA ALA A 159 -7.93 -6.53 -17.85
C ALA A 159 -7.22 -6.63 -19.23
N VAL A 160 -6.65 -5.53 -19.70
CA VAL A 160 -5.94 -5.46 -21.00
C VAL A 160 -4.46 -5.83 -20.86
N ASP A 161 -3.89 -5.72 -19.67
CA ASP A 161 -2.47 -6.01 -19.42
C ASP A 161 -2.26 -7.52 -19.16
N GLU A 162 -1.96 -8.28 -20.21
CA GLU A 162 -1.68 -9.74 -20.15
C GLU A 162 -0.51 -10.10 -19.21
N THR A 163 0.34 -9.15 -18.89
CA THR A 163 1.48 -9.32 -17.96
C THR A 163 1.19 -8.83 -16.55
N ASN A 164 0.15 -9.25 -15.95
CA ASN A 164 -0.31 -8.89 -14.59
C ASN A 164 0.83 -8.87 -13.53
N ALA A 165 1.89 -8.07 -13.75
CA ALA A 165 3.01 -7.91 -12.84
C ALA A 165 2.54 -7.43 -11.46
N GLN A 166 1.61 -6.47 -11.42
CA GLN A 166 1.00 -6.00 -10.18
C GLN A 166 0.22 -7.09 -9.44
N LEU A 167 -0.54 -7.92 -10.17
CA LEU A 167 -1.25 -9.06 -9.60
C LEU A 167 -0.26 -10.08 -9.02
N LYS A 168 0.78 -10.41 -9.78
CA LYS A 168 1.83 -11.34 -9.36
C LYS A 168 2.57 -10.85 -8.12
N ASP A 169 2.92 -9.57 -8.07
CA ASP A 169 3.60 -8.96 -6.93
C ASP A 169 2.68 -8.89 -5.70
N SER A 170 1.39 -8.64 -5.90
CA SER A 170 0.40 -8.63 -4.82
C SER A 170 0.18 -10.03 -4.26
N ILE A 171 0.07 -11.07 -5.11
CA ILE A 171 -0.01 -12.48 -4.68
C ILE A 171 1.27 -12.88 -3.94
N ARG A 172 2.45 -12.51 -4.44
CA ARG A 172 3.73 -12.77 -3.75
C ARG A 172 3.78 -12.11 -2.37
N SER A 173 3.28 -10.88 -2.27
CA SER A 173 3.16 -10.15 -0.99
C SER A 173 2.18 -10.85 -0.04
N MET A 174 1.03 -11.30 -0.55
CA MET A 174 0.03 -12.04 0.22
C MET A 174 0.56 -13.38 0.77
N LEU A 175 1.40 -14.06 0.00
CA LEU A 175 2.07 -15.29 0.40
C LEU A 175 3.27 -15.05 1.33
N GLY A 176 3.56 -13.79 1.71
CA GLY A 176 4.71 -13.44 2.53
C GLY A 176 6.07 -13.59 1.82
N ILE A 177 6.07 -13.86 0.51
CA ILE A 177 7.29 -14.06 -0.28
C ILE A 177 8.08 -12.74 -0.38
N GLY A 178 7.40 -11.59 -0.33
CA GLY A 178 8.04 -10.27 -0.30
C GLY A 178 9.01 -10.09 0.87
N VAL A 179 8.73 -10.71 2.03
CA VAL A 179 9.65 -10.70 3.19
C VAL A 179 10.95 -11.43 2.87
N LEU A 180 10.87 -12.53 2.11
CA LEU A 180 12.05 -13.27 1.66
C LEU A 180 12.89 -12.46 0.66
N ASP A 181 12.26 -11.70 -0.23
CA ASP A 181 12.96 -10.81 -1.16
C ASP A 181 13.67 -9.65 -0.42
N VAL A 182 13.02 -9.06 0.59
CA VAL A 182 13.64 -8.04 1.46
C VAL A 182 14.83 -8.65 2.22
N LEU A 183 14.64 -9.82 2.84
CA LEU A 183 15.70 -10.53 3.56
C LEU A 183 16.89 -10.86 2.64
N ARG A 184 16.63 -11.36 1.43
CA ARG A 184 17.65 -11.61 0.41
C ARG A 184 18.44 -10.35 0.06
N ASN A 185 17.75 -9.21 -0.12
CA ASN A 185 18.39 -7.94 -0.40
C ASN A 185 19.23 -7.43 0.78
N ASP A 186 18.74 -7.59 1.99
CA ASP A 186 19.46 -7.15 3.19
C ASP A 186 20.67 -8.03 3.50
N ILE A 187 20.56 -9.34 3.32
CA ILE A 187 21.71 -10.27 3.34
C ILE A 187 22.73 -9.84 2.28
N GLY A 188 22.30 -9.51 1.06
CA GLY A 188 23.18 -9.00 0.01
C GLY A 188 23.89 -7.68 0.35
N LYS A 189 23.22 -6.78 1.09
CA LYS A 189 23.82 -5.54 1.61
C LYS A 189 24.82 -5.83 2.73
N CYS A 190 24.49 -6.72 3.68
CA CYS A 190 25.38 -7.14 4.75
C CYS A 190 26.63 -7.82 4.18
N LEU A 191 26.47 -8.71 3.22
CA LEU A 191 27.60 -9.37 2.55
C LEU A 191 28.54 -8.35 1.88
N ARG A 192 27.97 -7.36 1.19
CA ARG A 192 28.78 -6.27 0.57
C ARG A 192 29.52 -5.44 1.61
N ARG A 193 28.94 -5.16 2.78
CA ARG A 193 29.63 -4.45 3.88
C ARG A 193 30.78 -5.28 4.42
N VAL A 194 30.52 -6.53 4.80
CA VAL A 194 31.56 -7.45 5.31
C VAL A 194 32.70 -7.65 4.29
N THR A 195 32.37 -7.78 3.00
CA THR A 195 33.39 -7.91 1.95
C THR A 195 34.21 -6.64 1.79
N LYS A 196 33.60 -5.45 1.99
CA LYS A 196 34.28 -4.15 1.91
C LYS A 196 35.23 -3.96 3.12
N ASP A 197 34.81 -4.40 4.29
CA ASP A 197 35.64 -4.33 5.52
C ASP A 197 36.80 -5.34 5.48
N LEU A 198 36.68 -6.42 4.69
CA LEU A 198 37.73 -7.42 4.44
C LEU A 198 38.72 -7.06 3.32
N GLN A 199 38.56 -5.90 2.67
CA GLN A 199 39.39 -5.45 1.53
C GLN A 199 40.90 -5.29 1.82
N GLY A 200 41.37 -5.72 2.96
CA GLY A 200 42.79 -5.80 3.29
C GLY A 200 43.49 -7.16 3.04
N ASN A 201 42.77 -8.21 2.63
CA ASN A 201 43.33 -9.56 2.51
C ASN A 201 43.07 -10.16 1.11
N ASN A 202 44.03 -10.96 0.62
CA ASN A 202 43.99 -11.66 -0.69
C ASN A 202 42.75 -12.54 -0.94
N SER A 203 41.98 -12.83 0.07
CA SER A 203 40.70 -13.60 -0.01
C SER A 203 39.60 -12.89 -0.81
N VAL A 204 39.70 -11.59 -1.08
CA VAL A 204 38.67 -10.82 -1.80
C VAL A 204 38.64 -11.20 -3.28
N ASN A 205 39.82 -11.46 -3.87
CA ASN A 205 39.91 -11.85 -5.28
C ASN A 205 39.33 -13.25 -5.52
N GLU A 206 39.53 -14.18 -4.57
CA GLU A 206 38.93 -15.51 -4.62
C GLU A 206 37.40 -15.47 -4.50
N ILE A 207 36.87 -14.67 -3.59
CA ILE A 207 35.41 -14.48 -3.44
C ILE A 207 34.80 -13.82 -4.68
N GLN A 208 35.49 -12.86 -5.32
CA GLN A 208 35.01 -12.27 -6.56
C GLN A 208 35.00 -13.26 -7.72
N ASN A 209 36.03 -14.10 -7.83
CA ASN A 209 36.09 -15.13 -8.85
C ASN A 209 34.99 -16.18 -8.68
N ILE A 210 34.76 -16.67 -7.46
CA ILE A 210 33.70 -17.62 -7.15
C ILE A 210 32.32 -17.03 -7.44
N ARG A 211 32.12 -15.73 -7.21
CA ARG A 211 30.85 -15.04 -7.53
C ARG A 211 30.62 -14.93 -9.03
N ALA A 212 31.65 -14.57 -9.78
CA ALA A 212 31.55 -14.49 -11.24
C ALA A 212 31.26 -15.86 -11.86
N GLU A 213 31.89 -16.92 -11.34
CA GLU A 213 31.64 -18.30 -11.75
C GLU A 213 30.21 -18.74 -11.42
N ARG A 214 29.74 -18.44 -10.21
CA ARG A 214 28.36 -18.70 -9.81
C ARG A 214 27.34 -17.98 -10.70
N GLU A 215 27.52 -16.68 -10.97
CA GLU A 215 26.62 -15.94 -11.86
C GLU A 215 26.60 -16.50 -13.30
N SER A 216 27.74 -17.00 -13.77
CA SER A 216 27.81 -17.65 -15.09
C SER A 216 27.06 -18.99 -15.11
N LEU A 217 27.17 -19.79 -14.04
CA LEU A 217 26.46 -21.05 -13.88
C LEU A 217 24.95 -20.83 -13.71
N GLU A 218 24.52 -19.82 -12.95
CA GLU A 218 23.09 -19.46 -12.82
C GLU A 218 22.48 -19.05 -14.17
N LYS A 219 23.22 -18.29 -15.00
CA LYS A 219 22.77 -17.96 -16.36
C LYS A 219 22.66 -19.19 -17.27
N GLN A 220 23.63 -20.10 -17.19
CA GLN A 220 23.58 -21.36 -17.95
C GLN A 220 22.41 -22.23 -17.50
N ALA A 221 22.13 -22.32 -16.19
CA ALA A 221 20.99 -23.05 -15.66
C ALA A 221 19.67 -22.48 -16.20
N GLN A 222 19.51 -21.15 -16.19
CA GLN A 222 18.32 -20.51 -16.75
C GLN A 222 18.16 -20.75 -18.27
N MET A 223 19.27 -20.75 -19.02
CA MET A 223 19.21 -21.12 -20.44
C MET A 223 18.76 -22.55 -20.65
N PHE A 224 19.29 -23.50 -19.88
CA PHE A 224 18.88 -24.91 -19.97
C PHE A 224 17.43 -25.15 -19.52
N GLU A 225 16.96 -24.42 -18.51
CA GLU A 225 15.55 -24.46 -18.12
C GLU A 225 14.63 -23.98 -19.27
N SER A 226 14.99 -22.88 -19.93
CA SER A 226 14.22 -22.38 -21.07
C SER A 226 14.25 -23.32 -22.29
N GLU A 227 15.38 -23.99 -22.54
CA GLU A 227 15.49 -25.02 -23.57
C GLU A 227 14.64 -26.25 -23.22
N LEU A 228 14.65 -26.67 -21.97
CA LEU A 228 13.81 -27.78 -21.48
C LEU A 228 12.31 -27.47 -21.66
N GLU A 229 11.87 -26.26 -21.33
CA GLU A 229 10.48 -25.83 -21.55
C GLU A 229 10.11 -25.88 -23.04
N THR A 230 10.97 -25.38 -23.92
CA THR A 230 10.72 -25.40 -25.37
C THR A 230 10.70 -26.82 -25.95
N LEU A 231 11.56 -27.73 -25.47
CA LEU A 231 11.57 -29.12 -25.89
C LEU A 231 10.35 -29.88 -25.35
N THR A 232 9.89 -29.59 -24.13
CA THR A 232 8.69 -30.16 -23.55
C THR A 232 7.44 -29.77 -24.35
N GLN A 233 7.32 -28.49 -24.71
CA GLN A 233 6.23 -28.01 -25.56
C GLN A 233 6.25 -28.66 -26.97
N LYS A 234 7.43 -28.82 -27.55
CA LYS A 234 7.56 -29.51 -28.85
C LYS A 234 7.17 -31.00 -28.76
N LYS A 235 7.46 -31.65 -27.67
CA LYS A 235 7.07 -33.04 -27.43
C LYS A 235 5.55 -33.17 -27.33
N GLU A 236 4.86 -32.27 -26.57
CA GLU A 236 3.42 -32.25 -26.44
C GLU A 236 2.68 -31.97 -27.77
N ILE A 237 3.32 -31.28 -28.71
CA ILE A 237 2.74 -31.02 -30.04
C ILE A 237 2.92 -32.22 -30.97
N CYS A 238 3.87 -33.11 -30.69
CA CYS A 238 4.16 -34.28 -31.52
C CYS A 238 3.46 -35.59 -31.08
N GLU A 239 2.85 -35.57 -29.88
CA GLU A 239 1.94 -36.64 -29.38
C GLU A 239 0.49 -36.28 -29.69
#